data_6e37628925b7037bb17a4ab5ae03b5c1
#
_entry.id   6e37628925b7037bb17a4ab5ae03b5c1
#
_cell.length_a   1.000
_cell.length_b   1.000
_cell.length_c   1.000
_cell.angle_alpha   90.00
_cell.angle_beta   90.00
_cell.angle_gamma   90.00
#
_symmetry.space_group_name_H-M   'P 1'
#
loop_
_entity.id
_entity.type
_entity.pdbx_description
1 polymer ?
#
loop_
_entity_poly.entity_id
_entity_poly.type
_entity_poly.pdbx_seq_one_letter_code
_entity_poly.pdbx_strand_id
1 'polypeptide(L)'
;MMQLLEVPEWKWDSISMEFVMGLPNTLRGHDSIRVIVYRLTKSAHFIPINISFPVSKLADIYTSVIVKLHGVPLCIVSDRDPRFTSYFWKRLQEALGSKLRLSSAYHPQTNGQNERTIQSLEDLLRACVLEQRGSWDTYLPLIEFTYNNSYHSSIGMEPFEVLYGRRCRTPLCWHESGESVVLGPELVRETTEKVKLIREKMKSSQSRHKSYHDKRWKDLEF
;
A
#
# COMPACT_ATOMS: atom_id res chain seq x y z
N MET A 1 11.60 -0.48 27.88
CA MET A 1 10.81 -1.69 27.57
C MET A 1 10.20 -1.53 26.18
N MET A 2 10.55 -2.40 25.24
CA MET A 2 9.92 -2.46 23.93
C MET A 2 8.48 -2.94 24.10
N GLN A 3 7.50 -2.11 23.82
CA GLN A 3 6.13 -2.60 23.64
C GLN A 3 6.03 -3.19 22.24
N LEU A 4 6.04 -4.52 22.16
CA LEU A 4 5.66 -5.23 20.95
C LEU A 4 4.22 -4.85 20.61
N LEU A 5 3.99 -4.33 19.41
CA LEU A 5 2.64 -4.12 18.92
C LEU A 5 1.98 -5.48 18.76
N GLU A 6 0.85 -5.65 19.43
CA GLU A 6 0.03 -6.84 19.31
C GLU A 6 -0.28 -7.16 17.83
N VAL A 7 -0.16 -8.42 17.46
CA VAL A 7 -0.59 -8.90 16.15
C VAL A 7 -2.13 -8.86 16.15
N PRO A 8 -2.78 -8.22 15.16
CA PRO A 8 -4.24 -8.18 15.11
C PRO A 8 -4.80 -9.60 15.00
N GLU A 9 -5.85 -9.90 15.77
CA GLU A 9 -6.52 -11.20 15.74
C GLU A 9 -7.45 -11.35 14.55
N TRP A 10 -7.97 -10.22 14.02
CA TRP A 10 -8.98 -10.23 12.97
C TRP A 10 -8.58 -9.36 11.77
N LYS A 11 -9.15 -9.67 10.59
CA LYS A 11 -9.00 -8.87 9.38
C LYS A 11 -9.61 -7.49 9.62
N TRP A 12 -8.91 -6.43 9.22
CA TRP A 12 -9.34 -5.02 9.31
C TRP A 12 -9.27 -4.37 10.70
N ASP A 13 -8.95 -5.10 11.76
CA ASP A 13 -8.86 -4.54 13.11
C ASP A 13 -7.78 -3.47 13.23
N SER A 14 -6.68 -3.64 12.52
CA SER A 14 -5.55 -2.71 12.62
C SER A 14 -5.00 -2.34 11.26
N ILE A 15 -4.97 -1.04 11.00
CA ILE A 15 -4.36 -0.44 9.82
C ILE A 15 -3.20 0.46 10.21
N SER A 16 -2.28 0.67 9.28
CA SER A 16 -1.28 1.73 9.36
C SER A 16 -1.50 2.73 8.23
N MET A 17 -1.22 4.01 8.50
CA MET A 17 -1.39 5.09 7.54
C MET A 17 -0.16 5.97 7.51
N GLU A 18 0.31 6.28 6.31
CA GLU A 18 1.45 7.16 6.05
C GLU A 18 1.22 7.99 4.79
N PHE A 19 2.08 8.99 4.58
CA PHE A 19 2.09 9.82 3.38
C PHE A 19 3.42 9.70 2.64
N VAL A 20 3.35 9.48 1.34
CA VAL A 20 4.49 9.66 0.42
C VAL A 20 4.36 11.04 -0.20
N MET A 21 5.29 11.92 0.10
CA MET A 21 5.26 13.33 -0.28
C MET A 21 6.38 13.65 -1.30
N GLY A 22 6.28 14.83 -1.92
CA GLY A 22 7.32 15.32 -2.82
C GLY A 22 7.27 14.71 -4.22
N LEU A 23 6.13 14.15 -4.62
CA LEU A 23 5.92 13.69 -5.98
C LEU A 23 5.65 14.86 -6.93
N PRO A 24 6.00 14.75 -8.22
CA PRO A 24 5.67 15.77 -9.20
C PRO A 24 4.17 16.02 -9.28
N ASN A 25 3.77 17.28 -9.37
CA ASN A 25 2.36 17.64 -9.48
C ASN A 25 1.76 17.09 -10.77
N THR A 26 0.60 16.42 -10.66
CA THR A 26 -0.08 15.84 -11.81
C THR A 26 -1.10 16.80 -12.40
N LEU A 27 -1.59 16.52 -13.61
CA LEU A 27 -2.66 17.32 -14.26
C LEU A 27 -3.97 17.29 -13.44
N ARG A 28 -4.16 16.28 -12.61
CA ARG A 28 -5.31 16.16 -11.68
C ARG A 28 -5.07 16.90 -10.36
N GLY A 29 -3.93 17.55 -10.20
CA GLY A 29 -3.57 18.28 -8.99
C GLY A 29 -3.09 17.41 -7.83
N HIS A 30 -2.64 16.18 -8.08
CA HIS A 30 -2.06 15.32 -7.06
C HIS A 30 -0.53 15.51 -6.99
N ASP A 31 0.01 15.53 -5.78
CA ASP A 31 1.45 15.69 -5.49
C ASP A 31 1.94 14.73 -4.40
N SER A 32 1.06 13.90 -3.88
CA SER A 32 1.33 13.01 -2.77
C SER A 32 0.44 11.76 -2.83
N ILE A 33 0.86 10.70 -2.14
CA ILE A 33 0.08 9.47 -1.99
C ILE A 33 -0.19 9.22 -0.51
N ARG A 34 -1.44 8.93 -0.17
CA ARG A 34 -1.79 8.35 1.11
C ARG A 34 -1.70 6.84 1.00
N VAL A 35 -0.83 6.24 1.78
CA VAL A 35 -0.63 4.78 1.87
C VAL A 35 -1.35 4.26 3.09
N ILE A 36 -2.21 3.27 2.91
CA ILE A 36 -2.93 2.60 3.99
C ILE A 36 -2.65 1.11 3.87
N VAL A 37 -2.07 0.51 4.92
CA VAL A 37 -1.68 -0.90 4.93
C VAL A 37 -2.41 -1.63 6.06
N TYR A 38 -3.00 -2.75 5.76
CA TYR A 38 -3.61 -3.64 6.74
C TYR A 38 -2.53 -4.51 7.39
N ARG A 39 -2.39 -4.37 8.69
CA ARG A 39 -1.25 -4.92 9.42
C ARG A 39 -1.23 -6.45 9.43
N LEU A 40 -2.38 -7.12 9.39
CA LEU A 40 -2.48 -8.58 9.35
C LEU A 40 -2.26 -9.12 7.93
N THR A 41 -3.05 -8.67 6.97
CA THR A 41 -3.06 -9.22 5.60
C THR A 41 -2.00 -8.62 4.69
N LYS A 42 -1.36 -7.51 5.08
CA LYS A 42 -0.43 -6.71 4.26
C LYS A 42 -1.04 -6.13 2.99
N SER A 43 -2.37 -6.23 2.82
CA SER A 43 -3.02 -5.55 1.71
C SER A 43 -2.93 -4.03 1.89
N ALA A 44 -2.72 -3.33 0.79
CA ALA A 44 -2.48 -1.90 0.80
C ALA A 44 -3.41 -1.15 -0.16
N HIS A 45 -3.73 0.09 0.19
CA HIS A 45 -4.38 1.06 -0.69
C HIS A 45 -3.45 2.25 -0.93
N PHE A 46 -3.34 2.67 -2.19
CA PHE A 46 -2.52 3.78 -2.65
C PHE A 46 -3.40 4.88 -3.22
N ILE A 47 -3.69 5.91 -2.42
CA ILE A 47 -4.67 6.93 -2.75
C ILE A 47 -3.94 8.21 -3.16
N PRO A 48 -4.07 8.67 -4.42
CA PRO A 48 -3.48 9.94 -4.85
C PRO A 48 -4.21 11.10 -4.17
N ILE A 49 -3.46 12.02 -3.62
CA ILE A 49 -3.97 13.21 -2.92
C ILE A 49 -3.13 14.43 -3.27
N ASN A 50 -3.63 15.60 -2.87
CA ASN A 50 -2.81 16.81 -2.79
C ASN A 50 -2.47 17.10 -1.32
N ILE A 51 -1.23 17.48 -1.06
CA ILE A 51 -0.75 17.79 0.30
C ILE A 51 -1.54 18.92 0.95
N SER A 52 -2.06 19.84 0.14
CA SER A 52 -2.84 21.00 0.59
C SER A 52 -4.32 20.68 0.90
N PHE A 53 -4.76 19.42 0.70
CA PHE A 53 -6.14 19.06 1.01
C PHE A 53 -6.45 19.29 2.49
N PRO A 54 -7.58 19.95 2.81
CA PRO A 54 -8.02 20.11 4.18
C PRO A 54 -8.29 18.73 4.81
N VAL A 55 -8.14 18.64 6.13
CA VAL A 55 -8.31 17.39 6.87
C VAL A 55 -9.71 16.80 6.68
N SER A 56 -10.75 17.63 6.51
CA SER A 56 -12.10 17.19 6.18
C SER A 56 -12.14 16.39 4.88
N LYS A 57 -11.51 16.89 3.81
CA LYS A 57 -11.46 16.19 2.52
C LYS A 57 -10.66 14.86 2.63
N LEU A 58 -9.59 14.85 3.42
CA LEU A 58 -8.85 13.61 3.69
C LEU A 58 -9.69 12.60 4.46
N ALA A 59 -10.59 13.05 5.33
CA ALA A 59 -11.54 12.20 6.05
C ALA A 59 -12.63 11.65 5.12
N ASP A 60 -13.14 12.46 4.19
CA ASP A 60 -14.12 12.00 3.18
C ASP A 60 -13.51 10.91 2.29
N ILE A 61 -12.27 11.12 1.84
CA ILE A 61 -11.53 10.11 1.06
C ILE A 61 -11.35 8.82 1.88
N TYR A 62 -10.95 8.95 3.15
CA TYR A 62 -10.79 7.80 4.05
C TYR A 62 -12.11 7.02 4.21
N THR A 63 -13.20 7.73 4.45
CA THR A 63 -14.52 7.12 4.61
C THR A 63 -14.99 6.44 3.31
N SER A 64 -14.79 7.08 2.16
CA SER A 64 -15.26 6.56 0.87
C SER A 64 -14.44 5.35 0.37
N VAL A 65 -13.15 5.27 0.69
CA VAL A 65 -12.27 4.18 0.23
C VAL A 65 -12.14 3.08 1.28
N ILE A 66 -11.93 3.44 2.53
CA ILE A 66 -11.62 2.43 3.58
C ILE A 66 -12.86 2.00 4.33
N VAL A 67 -13.56 2.95 4.96
CA VAL A 67 -14.73 2.61 5.79
C VAL A 67 -15.84 1.98 4.97
N LYS A 68 -16.10 2.48 3.77
CA LYS A 68 -17.11 1.93 2.86
C LYS A 68 -16.80 0.50 2.42
N LEU A 69 -15.55 0.17 2.14
CA LEU A 69 -15.16 -1.14 1.61
C LEU A 69 -14.92 -2.18 2.70
N HIS A 70 -14.42 -1.76 3.85
CA HIS A 70 -13.84 -2.66 4.84
C HIS A 70 -14.41 -2.46 6.26
N GLY A 71 -15.21 -1.45 6.46
CA GLY A 71 -15.69 -1.07 7.79
C GLY A 71 -14.68 -0.21 8.55
N VAL A 72 -14.99 0.06 9.81
CA VAL A 72 -14.19 0.90 10.69
C VAL A 72 -13.13 0.05 11.39
N PRO A 73 -11.82 0.36 11.26
CA PRO A 73 -10.79 -0.36 11.97
C PRO A 73 -10.83 -0.04 13.47
N LEU A 74 -10.50 -1.02 14.32
CA LEU A 74 -10.41 -0.82 15.76
C LEU A 74 -9.19 0.03 16.15
N CYS A 75 -8.09 -0.12 15.41
CA CYS A 75 -6.84 0.57 15.69
C CYS A 75 -6.19 1.12 14.41
N ILE A 76 -5.78 2.37 14.49
CA ILE A 76 -5.03 3.06 13.44
C ILE A 76 -3.65 3.40 13.98
N VAL A 77 -2.61 2.94 13.31
CA VAL A 77 -1.22 3.33 13.58
C VAL A 77 -0.79 4.34 12.53
N SER A 78 -0.30 5.50 12.92
CA SER A 78 0.22 6.50 11.99
C SER A 78 1.47 7.15 12.54
N ASP A 79 2.20 7.83 11.68
CA ASP A 79 3.25 8.76 12.09
C ASP A 79 2.66 10.00 12.81
N ARG A 80 3.53 10.88 13.27
CA ARG A 80 3.13 12.13 13.93
C ARG A 80 2.89 13.28 12.94
N ASP A 81 2.48 12.97 11.73
CA ASP A 81 2.12 14.00 10.77
C ASP A 81 1.03 14.92 11.34
N PRO A 82 1.13 16.26 11.17
CA PRO A 82 0.16 17.22 11.69
C PRO A 82 -1.30 16.91 11.29
N ARG A 83 -1.53 16.30 10.16
CA ARG A 83 -2.86 15.92 9.66
C ARG A 83 -3.49 14.83 10.54
N PHE A 84 -2.71 13.82 10.96
CA PHE A 84 -3.18 12.76 11.86
C PHE A 84 -3.27 13.19 13.32
N THR A 85 -2.48 14.20 13.71
CA THR A 85 -2.54 14.76 15.06
C THR A 85 -3.58 15.86 15.22
N SER A 86 -4.23 16.29 14.14
CA SER A 86 -5.25 17.34 14.16
C SER A 86 -6.44 16.97 15.06
N TYR A 87 -7.03 17.99 15.68
CA TYR A 87 -8.22 17.83 16.54
C TYR A 87 -9.39 17.20 15.76
N PHE A 88 -9.62 17.65 14.53
CA PHE A 88 -10.66 17.10 13.66
C PHE A 88 -10.49 15.60 13.42
N TRP A 89 -9.26 15.16 13.08
CA TRP A 89 -8.97 13.76 12.82
C TRP A 89 -9.17 12.88 14.06
N LYS A 90 -8.71 13.37 15.21
CA LYS A 90 -8.90 12.66 16.50
C LYS A 90 -10.38 12.50 16.83
N ARG A 91 -11.18 13.57 16.69
CA ARG A 91 -12.62 13.52 16.95
C ARG A 91 -13.35 12.59 15.99
N LEU A 92 -12.97 12.57 14.72
CA LEU A 92 -13.53 11.62 13.75
C LEU A 92 -13.27 10.18 14.19
N GLN A 93 -12.04 9.85 14.57
CA GLN A 93 -11.71 8.49 14.99
C GLN A 93 -12.40 8.10 16.31
N GLU A 94 -12.50 9.01 17.27
CA GLU A 94 -13.28 8.81 18.49
C GLU A 94 -14.76 8.52 18.18
N ALA A 95 -15.37 9.30 17.28
CA ALA A 95 -16.75 9.11 16.86
C ALA A 95 -16.98 7.78 16.13
N LEU A 96 -15.99 7.30 15.38
CA LEU A 96 -16.01 6.00 14.72
C LEU A 96 -15.64 4.84 15.66
N GLY A 97 -15.21 5.11 16.91
CA GLY A 97 -14.78 4.08 17.85
C GLY A 97 -13.38 3.51 17.59
N SER A 98 -12.58 4.16 16.74
CA SER A 98 -11.20 3.73 16.44
C SER A 98 -10.21 4.29 17.44
N LYS A 99 -9.22 3.47 17.83
CA LYS A 99 -8.08 3.90 18.66
C LYS A 99 -6.94 4.38 17.77
N LEU A 100 -6.54 5.63 17.90
CA LEU A 100 -5.38 6.17 17.20
C LEU A 100 -4.11 5.95 18.03
N ARG A 101 -3.13 5.24 17.46
CA ARG A 101 -1.80 5.03 18.04
C ARG A 101 -0.76 5.75 17.17
N LEU A 102 -0.17 6.81 17.72
CA LEU A 102 0.89 7.53 17.03
C LEU A 102 2.23 6.81 17.26
N SER A 103 2.93 6.47 16.18
CA SER A 103 4.26 5.89 16.27
C SER A 103 5.22 6.88 16.88
N SER A 104 6.14 6.42 17.75
CA SER A 104 7.21 7.28 18.25
C SER A 104 8.37 7.30 17.26
N ALA A 105 9.04 8.45 17.13
CA ALA A 105 10.18 8.66 16.23
C ALA A 105 11.37 7.69 16.48
N TYR A 106 11.36 6.96 17.58
CA TYR A 106 12.44 6.09 18.03
C TYR A 106 12.14 4.58 17.96
N HIS A 107 11.02 4.16 17.32
CA HIS A 107 10.70 2.74 17.19
C HIS A 107 10.64 2.29 15.72
N PRO A 108 11.79 2.00 15.09
CA PRO A 108 11.88 1.54 13.70
C PRO A 108 11.11 0.23 13.45
N GLN A 109 10.88 -0.60 14.48
CA GLN A 109 10.13 -1.85 14.33
C GLN A 109 8.62 -1.66 14.10
N THR A 110 8.05 -0.55 14.53
CA THR A 110 6.63 -0.22 14.30
C THR A 110 6.40 0.23 12.86
N ASN A 111 7.39 0.92 12.26
CA ASN A 111 7.35 1.46 10.91
C ASN A 111 7.98 0.53 9.85
N GLY A 112 8.86 -0.40 10.22
CA GLY A 112 9.63 -1.19 9.27
C GLY A 112 8.80 -2.00 8.27
N GLN A 113 7.52 -2.25 8.56
CA GLN A 113 6.61 -2.89 7.60
C GLN A 113 6.04 -1.88 6.60
N ASN A 114 5.71 -0.68 7.05
CA ASN A 114 5.22 0.39 6.20
C ASN A 114 6.34 0.93 5.31
N GLU A 115 7.53 1.13 5.86
CA GLU A 115 8.71 1.54 5.10
C GLU A 115 8.98 0.61 3.91
N ARG A 116 8.87 -0.71 4.10
CA ARG A 116 9.01 -1.69 3.00
C ARG A 116 7.92 -1.55 1.95
N THR A 117 6.68 -1.31 2.37
CA THR A 117 5.57 -1.08 1.44
C THR A 117 5.78 0.20 0.65
N ILE A 118 6.20 1.28 1.32
CA ILE A 118 6.51 2.57 0.70
C ILE A 118 7.70 2.43 -0.26
N GLN A 119 8.80 1.78 0.14
CA GLN A 119 9.94 1.54 -0.74
C GLN A 119 9.53 0.73 -1.99
N SER A 120 8.72 -0.30 -1.81
CA SER A 120 8.19 -1.07 -2.94
C SER A 120 7.32 -0.22 -3.86
N LEU A 121 6.48 0.65 -3.30
CA LEU A 121 5.64 1.60 -4.05
C LEU A 121 6.51 2.60 -4.83
N GLU A 122 7.51 3.19 -4.19
CA GLU A 122 8.41 4.16 -4.83
C GLU A 122 9.22 3.53 -5.97
N ASP A 123 9.74 2.31 -5.77
CA ASP A 123 10.45 1.55 -6.79
C ASP A 123 9.55 1.24 -7.99
N LEU A 124 8.30 0.85 -7.73
CA LEU A 124 7.30 0.58 -8.78
C LEU A 124 6.90 1.84 -9.53
N LEU A 125 6.66 2.94 -8.82
CA LEU A 125 6.34 4.24 -9.43
C LEU A 125 7.48 4.71 -10.31
N ARG A 126 8.72 4.66 -9.80
CA ARG A 126 9.92 5.06 -10.57
C ARG A 126 10.04 4.22 -11.84
N ALA A 127 9.87 2.91 -11.75
CA ALA A 127 9.92 2.03 -12.90
C ALA A 127 8.84 2.37 -13.93
N CYS A 128 7.60 2.57 -13.50
CA CYS A 128 6.48 2.90 -14.38
C CYS A 128 6.65 4.25 -15.08
N VAL A 129 7.09 5.28 -14.35
CA VAL A 129 7.22 6.64 -14.88
C VAL A 129 8.42 6.76 -15.82
N LEU A 130 9.54 6.06 -15.56
CA LEU A 130 10.72 6.09 -16.42
C LEU A 130 10.51 5.36 -17.75
N GLU A 131 9.74 4.28 -17.74
CA GLU A 131 9.56 3.44 -18.93
C GLU A 131 8.31 3.80 -19.75
N GLN A 132 7.33 4.44 -19.12
CA GLN A 132 6.06 4.76 -19.77
C GLN A 132 5.75 6.25 -19.64
N ARG A 133 5.41 6.88 -20.77
CA ARG A 133 4.95 8.27 -20.77
C ARG A 133 3.61 8.38 -20.09
N GLY A 134 3.48 9.21 -19.05
CA GLY A 134 2.21 9.43 -18.36
C GLY A 134 2.36 10.03 -16.96
N SER A 135 1.25 10.34 -16.36
CA SER A 135 1.19 10.84 -14.99
C SER A 135 1.22 9.68 -13.99
N TRP A 136 2.03 9.77 -12.95
CA TRP A 136 2.22 8.71 -11.95
C TRP A 136 0.91 8.26 -11.29
N ASP A 137 -0.05 9.18 -11.09
CA ASP A 137 -1.33 8.88 -10.46
C ASP A 137 -2.24 7.96 -11.32
N THR A 138 -1.99 7.89 -12.62
CA THR A 138 -2.72 6.98 -13.51
C THR A 138 -2.28 5.53 -13.39
N TYR A 139 -1.07 5.28 -12.88
CA TYR A 139 -0.53 3.94 -12.67
C TYR A 139 -0.87 3.36 -11.29
N LEU A 140 -1.27 4.20 -10.33
CA LEU A 140 -1.53 3.75 -8.96
C LEU A 140 -2.51 2.59 -8.85
N PRO A 141 -3.66 2.57 -9.56
CA PRO A 141 -4.57 1.43 -9.46
C PRO A 141 -3.94 0.11 -9.89
N LEU A 142 -3.09 0.15 -10.92
CA LEU A 142 -2.41 -1.03 -11.44
C LEU A 142 -1.27 -1.47 -10.51
N ILE A 143 -0.56 -0.52 -9.94
CA ILE A 143 0.49 -0.77 -8.94
C ILE A 143 -0.12 -1.37 -7.67
N GLU A 144 -1.23 -0.81 -7.18
CA GLU A 144 -1.98 -1.33 -6.03
C GLU A 144 -2.44 -2.77 -6.27
N PHE A 145 -3.05 -3.03 -7.43
CA PHE A 145 -3.47 -4.36 -7.81
C PHE A 145 -2.29 -5.34 -7.86
N THR A 146 -1.18 -4.93 -8.49
CA THR A 146 0.01 -5.79 -8.63
C THR A 146 0.68 -6.05 -7.28
N TYR A 147 0.80 -5.04 -6.42
CA TYR A 147 1.31 -5.19 -5.06
C TYR A 147 0.49 -6.22 -4.27
N ASN A 148 -0.83 -6.07 -4.27
CA ASN A 148 -1.73 -6.93 -3.51
C ASN A 148 -1.83 -8.37 -4.05
N ASN A 149 -1.46 -8.58 -5.31
CA ASN A 149 -1.41 -9.92 -5.96
C ASN A 149 0.02 -10.44 -6.16
N SER A 150 1.00 -9.89 -5.43
CA SER A 150 2.37 -10.38 -5.44
C SER A 150 2.72 -11.04 -4.12
N TYR A 151 3.54 -12.10 -4.19
CA TYR A 151 3.98 -12.83 -3.00
C TYR A 151 4.64 -11.89 -1.99
N HIS A 152 4.21 -11.97 -0.74
CA HIS A 152 4.74 -11.19 0.36
C HIS A 152 5.39 -12.11 1.41
N SER A 153 6.71 -11.99 1.59
CA SER A 153 7.51 -12.93 2.40
C SER A 153 7.08 -13.03 3.87
N SER A 154 6.56 -11.94 4.46
CA SER A 154 6.16 -11.95 5.88
C SER A 154 4.85 -12.68 6.16
N ILE A 155 4.05 -12.94 5.14
CA ILE A 155 2.78 -13.68 5.26
C ILE A 155 2.78 -14.98 4.45
N GLY A 156 3.83 -15.23 3.65
CA GLY A 156 4.00 -16.46 2.89
C GLY A 156 3.07 -16.64 1.68
N MET A 157 2.29 -15.61 1.32
CA MET A 157 1.34 -15.63 0.19
C MET A 157 1.04 -14.22 -0.32
N GLU A 158 0.13 -14.08 -1.28
CA GLU A 158 -0.30 -12.77 -1.78
C GLU A 158 -1.27 -12.09 -0.80
N PRO A 159 -1.16 -10.76 -0.54
CA PRO A 159 -2.04 -10.02 0.36
C PRO A 159 -3.54 -10.20 0.08
N PHE A 160 -3.96 -10.20 -1.19
CA PHE A 160 -5.35 -10.42 -1.56
C PHE A 160 -5.79 -11.87 -1.37
N GLU A 161 -4.89 -12.85 -1.48
CA GLU A 161 -5.20 -14.24 -1.15
C GLU A 161 -5.49 -14.40 0.33
N VAL A 162 -4.71 -13.75 1.21
CA VAL A 162 -5.01 -13.71 2.65
C VAL A 162 -6.34 -13.04 2.94
N LEU A 163 -6.62 -11.95 2.22
CA LEU A 163 -7.82 -11.16 2.44
C LEU A 163 -9.09 -11.89 2.00
N TYR A 164 -9.11 -12.41 0.78
CA TYR A 164 -10.29 -12.99 0.15
C TYR A 164 -10.38 -14.53 0.29
N GLY A 165 -9.34 -15.18 0.80
CA GLY A 165 -9.27 -16.64 0.96
C GLY A 165 -9.05 -17.38 -0.38
N ARG A 166 -8.79 -16.65 -1.47
CA ARG A 166 -8.52 -17.23 -2.79
C ARG A 166 -7.63 -16.29 -3.60
N ARG A 167 -6.90 -16.84 -4.54
CA ARG A 167 -6.13 -16.05 -5.52
C ARG A 167 -7.06 -15.22 -6.39
N CYS A 168 -6.73 -13.93 -6.52
CA CYS A 168 -7.42 -13.07 -7.47
C CYS A 168 -6.98 -13.44 -8.90
N ARG A 169 -7.94 -13.52 -9.81
CA ARG A 169 -7.64 -13.65 -11.24
C ARG A 169 -6.94 -12.38 -11.71
N THR A 170 -5.77 -12.53 -12.26
CA THR A 170 -5.03 -11.43 -12.88
C THR A 170 -5.34 -11.40 -14.39
N PRO A 171 -5.13 -10.28 -15.09
CA PRO A 171 -5.27 -10.25 -16.56
C PRO A 171 -4.45 -11.33 -17.28
N LEU A 172 -3.37 -11.81 -16.65
CA LEU A 172 -2.56 -12.92 -17.16
C LEU A 172 -3.32 -14.26 -17.19
N CYS A 173 -4.29 -14.46 -16.30
CA CYS A 173 -5.10 -15.68 -16.24
C CYS A 173 -6.29 -15.67 -17.22
N TRP A 174 -6.61 -14.52 -17.82
CA TRP A 174 -7.71 -14.42 -18.79
C TRP A 174 -7.40 -15.13 -20.10
N HIS A 175 -6.12 -15.27 -20.44
CA HIS A 175 -5.69 -16.03 -21.61
C HIS A 175 -5.85 -17.55 -21.45
N GLU A 176 -5.84 -18.05 -20.20
CA GLU A 176 -5.95 -19.49 -19.93
C GLU A 176 -7.40 -20.00 -19.93
N SER A 177 -8.38 -19.12 -19.71
CA SER A 177 -9.79 -19.49 -19.53
C SER A 177 -10.69 -19.21 -20.73
N GLY A 178 -10.19 -18.70 -21.85
CA GLY A 178 -10.99 -18.46 -23.05
C GLY A 178 -12.05 -17.36 -22.98
N GLU A 179 -12.12 -16.62 -21.87
CA GLU A 179 -13.11 -15.56 -21.62
C GLU A 179 -12.63 -14.16 -22.07
N SER A 180 -12.21 -13.99 -23.31
CA SER A 180 -11.72 -12.69 -23.83
C SER A 180 -12.82 -11.73 -24.30
N VAL A 181 -14.05 -11.85 -23.79
CA VAL A 181 -15.24 -11.35 -24.52
C VAL A 181 -15.65 -9.90 -24.19
N VAL A 182 -15.15 -9.25 -23.14
CA VAL A 182 -15.72 -7.95 -22.67
C VAL A 182 -14.80 -6.73 -22.84
N LEU A 183 -13.51 -6.92 -22.99
CA LEU A 183 -12.54 -5.82 -23.23
C LEU A 183 -11.84 -6.08 -24.56
N GLY A 184 -11.75 -5.05 -25.43
CA GLY A 184 -11.05 -5.18 -26.70
C GLY A 184 -9.66 -5.80 -26.52
N PRO A 185 -9.24 -6.72 -27.41
CA PRO A 185 -8.01 -7.52 -27.26
C PRO A 185 -6.74 -6.64 -27.09
N GLU A 186 -6.75 -5.45 -27.64
CA GLU A 186 -5.66 -4.48 -27.54
C GLU A 186 -5.48 -3.94 -26.12
N LEU A 187 -6.57 -3.56 -25.45
CA LEU A 187 -6.55 -3.04 -24.07
C LEU A 187 -6.13 -4.14 -23.07
N VAL A 188 -6.58 -5.36 -23.28
CA VAL A 188 -6.20 -6.53 -22.48
C VAL A 188 -4.71 -6.80 -22.62
N ARG A 189 -4.17 -6.77 -23.86
CA ARG A 189 -2.76 -6.98 -24.13
C ARG A 189 -1.90 -5.90 -23.47
N GLU A 190 -2.24 -4.62 -23.65
CA GLU A 190 -1.52 -3.49 -23.04
C GLU A 190 -1.52 -3.58 -21.52
N THR A 191 -2.67 -3.88 -20.91
CA THR A 191 -2.79 -4.04 -19.46
C THR A 191 -1.97 -5.23 -18.96
N THR A 192 -1.98 -6.35 -19.71
CA THR A 192 -1.21 -7.56 -19.38
C THR A 192 0.30 -7.29 -19.41
N GLU A 193 0.78 -6.57 -20.43
CA GLU A 193 2.19 -6.20 -20.56
C GLU A 193 2.63 -5.29 -19.42
N LYS A 194 1.80 -4.30 -19.05
CA LYS A 194 2.04 -3.41 -17.90
C LYS A 194 2.11 -4.20 -16.58
N VAL A 195 1.19 -5.12 -16.35
CA VAL A 195 1.19 -5.97 -15.14
C VAL A 195 2.44 -6.87 -15.10
N LYS A 196 2.85 -7.46 -16.22
CA LYS A 196 4.09 -8.26 -16.29
C LYS A 196 5.30 -7.43 -15.90
N LEU A 197 5.45 -6.25 -16.50
CA LEU A 197 6.55 -5.33 -16.21
C LEU A 197 6.60 -4.96 -14.72
N ILE A 198 5.47 -4.57 -14.15
CA ILE A 198 5.38 -4.20 -12.73
C ILE A 198 5.75 -5.39 -11.83
N ARG A 199 5.28 -6.61 -12.15
CA ARG A 199 5.64 -7.84 -11.40
C ARG A 199 7.13 -8.16 -11.46
N GLU A 200 7.75 -8.04 -12.61
CA GLU A 200 9.20 -8.28 -12.78
C GLU A 200 10.01 -7.28 -11.94
N LYS A 201 9.62 -6.01 -11.96
CA LYS A 201 10.26 -4.97 -11.14
C LYS A 201 10.06 -5.21 -9.65
N MET A 202 8.88 -5.65 -9.21
CA MET A 202 8.65 -6.04 -7.82
C MET A 202 9.56 -7.19 -7.39
N LYS A 203 9.68 -8.24 -8.19
CA LYS A 203 10.59 -9.36 -7.90
C LYS A 203 12.04 -8.90 -7.80
N SER A 204 12.48 -8.01 -8.68
CA SER A 204 13.82 -7.42 -8.64
C SER A 204 14.05 -6.58 -7.39
N SER A 205 13.07 -5.77 -6.97
CA SER A 205 13.14 -4.97 -5.75
C SER A 205 13.20 -5.87 -4.51
N GLN A 206 12.33 -6.86 -4.40
CA GLN A 206 12.31 -7.83 -3.31
C GLN A 206 13.62 -8.63 -3.21
N SER A 207 14.19 -9.04 -4.35
CA SER A 207 15.48 -9.74 -4.39
C SER A 207 16.62 -8.85 -3.91
N ARG A 208 16.65 -7.58 -4.29
CA ARG A 208 17.63 -6.59 -3.81
C ARG A 208 17.50 -6.39 -2.30
N HIS A 209 16.31 -6.20 -1.78
CA HIS A 209 16.08 -6.05 -0.35
C HIS A 209 16.54 -7.28 0.45
N LYS A 210 16.27 -8.49 -0.05
CA LYS A 210 16.76 -9.73 0.54
C LYS A 210 18.30 -9.78 0.56
N SER A 211 18.94 -9.44 -0.56
CA SER A 211 20.41 -9.42 -0.66
C SER A 211 21.07 -8.42 0.29
N TYR A 212 20.47 -7.24 0.50
CA TYR A 212 20.95 -6.24 1.47
C TYR A 212 20.75 -6.70 2.92
N HIS A 213 19.64 -7.36 3.21
CA HIS A 213 19.36 -7.91 4.52
C HIS A 213 20.37 -9.03 4.85
N ASP A 214 20.57 -9.98 3.94
CA ASP A 214 21.47 -11.11 4.13
C ASP A 214 22.95 -10.66 4.27
N LYS A 215 23.37 -9.56 3.62
CA LYS A 215 24.69 -8.96 3.80
C LYS A 215 24.90 -8.30 5.16
N ARG A 216 23.84 -7.79 5.80
CA ARG A 216 23.93 -7.19 7.15
C ARG A 216 23.94 -8.20 8.28
N TRP A 217 23.56 -9.45 8.02
CA TRP A 217 23.53 -10.54 9.01
C TRP A 217 24.75 -11.47 8.93
N LYS A 218 25.69 -11.23 8.01
CA LYS A 218 26.97 -11.90 8.02
C LYS A 218 27.89 -11.16 8.98
N ASP A 219 28.38 -11.92 9.98
CA ASP A 219 29.45 -11.61 10.92
C ASP A 219 29.08 -10.72 12.12
N LEU A 220 28.40 -11.33 13.07
CA LEU A 220 28.66 -11.14 14.48
C LEU A 220 28.98 -12.53 15.07
N GLU A 221 30.19 -13.04 14.77
CA GLU A 221 30.84 -14.03 15.62
C GLU A 221 31.40 -13.27 16.81
N PHE A 222 30.93 -13.60 18.01
CA PHE A 222 31.52 -13.22 19.28
C PHE A 222 32.55 -14.23 19.69
#